data_b961d07add682e79c1168377df5eb980
#
_entry.id   b961d07add682e79c1168377df5eb980
#
_cell.length_a   1.000
_cell.length_b   1.000
_cell.length_c   1.000
_cell.angle_alpha   90.00
_cell.angle_beta   90.00
_cell.angle_gamma   90.00
#
_symmetry.space_group_name_H-M   'P 1'
#
loop_
_entity.id
_entity.type
_entity.pdbx_description
1 polymer ?
#
loop_
_entity_poly.entity_id
_entity_poly.type
_entity_poly.pdbx_seq_one_letter_code
_entity_poly.pdbx_strand_id
1 'polypeptide(L)'
;MKLKSATKLPSLLTVVEARPLTDFAEVELSGCYISDLLSDVLANAQPGVLWVTIHTHRNVLSVASMKDITAVLFTCGRKPEPAIIGEAAEKGIMLLSTPLSTFEAAGKLWKAGLR
;
A
#
# COMPACT_ATOMS: atom_id res chain seq x y z
N MET A 1 -7.99 18.26 6.00
CA MET A 1 -8.64 17.76 6.65
C MET A 1 -8.31 16.56 6.98
N LYS A 2 -8.76 16.06 7.66
CA LYS A 2 -8.41 14.98 8.10
C LYS A 2 -9.17 13.96 7.65
N LEU A 3 -8.70 13.16 7.04
CA LEU A 3 -9.32 12.06 6.57
C LEU A 3 -9.22 10.98 7.44
N LYS A 4 -8.61 11.14 8.53
CA LYS A 4 -8.28 10.10 9.35
C LYS A 4 -9.34 9.22 9.61
N SER A 5 -10.44 9.69 9.93
CA SER A 5 -11.47 8.80 10.40
C SER A 5 -11.95 7.88 9.29
N ALA A 6 -11.76 8.28 8.06
CA ALA A 6 -12.24 7.49 6.96
C ALA A 6 -11.16 6.65 6.34
N THR A 7 -9.97 6.68 6.88
CA THR A 7 -8.85 6.07 6.19
C THR A 7 -8.25 4.89 6.92
N LYS A 8 -9.09 4.12 7.59
CA LYS A 8 -8.63 2.88 8.18
C LYS A 8 -8.54 1.82 7.11
N LEU A 9 -7.48 1.07 7.12
CA LEU A 9 -7.22 0.08 6.10
C LEU A 9 -8.35 -0.92 5.88
N PRO A 10 -8.98 -1.47 6.92
CA PRO A 10 -10.02 -2.47 6.69
C PRO A 10 -11.15 -1.97 5.80
N SER A 11 -11.53 -0.71 5.95
CA SER A 11 -12.64 -0.18 5.16
C SER A 11 -12.26 0.01 3.70
N LEU A 12 -10.96 0.14 3.42
CA LEU A 12 -10.50 0.34 2.04
C LEU A 12 -10.35 -0.95 1.26
N LEU A 13 -10.26 -2.10 1.94
CA LEU A 13 -10.09 -3.38 1.25
C LEU A 13 -11.25 -3.63 0.28
N THR A 14 -12.47 -3.36 0.73
CA THR A 14 -13.64 -3.54 -0.12
C THR A 14 -13.66 -2.51 -1.25
N VAL A 15 -13.29 -1.27 -0.92
CA VAL A 15 -13.31 -0.19 -1.90
C VAL A 15 -12.44 -0.48 -3.11
N VAL A 16 -11.24 -1.04 -2.89
CA VAL A 16 -10.32 -1.32 -3.99
C VAL A 16 -10.23 -2.81 -4.31
N GLU A 17 -11.15 -3.62 -3.81
CA GLU A 17 -11.16 -5.06 -4.08
C GLU A 17 -9.82 -5.71 -3.76
N ALA A 18 -9.20 -5.28 -2.66
CA ALA A 18 -7.89 -5.76 -2.29
C ALA A 18 -7.96 -7.01 -1.43
N ARG A 19 -6.93 -7.84 -1.56
CA ARG A 19 -6.76 -9.03 -0.74
C ARG A 19 -5.47 -8.91 0.03
N PRO A 20 -5.49 -9.17 1.35
CA PRO A 20 -4.24 -9.18 2.10
C PRO A 20 -3.37 -10.36 1.67
N LEU A 21 -2.08 -10.10 1.50
CA LEU A 21 -1.11 -11.15 1.21
C LEU A 21 -0.34 -11.53 2.47
N THR A 22 -0.37 -10.68 3.50
CA THR A 22 0.24 -10.95 4.79
C THR A 22 -0.86 -10.93 5.83
N ASP A 23 -0.52 -11.22 7.09
CA ASP A 23 -1.47 -11.09 8.16
C ASP A 23 -1.94 -9.65 8.21
N PHE A 24 -3.22 -9.49 8.53
CA PHE A 24 -3.84 -8.20 8.45
C PHE A 24 -4.08 -7.63 9.82
N ALA A 25 -3.79 -6.36 10.00
CA ALA A 25 -4.07 -5.65 11.22
C ALA A 25 -4.73 -4.32 10.87
N GLU A 26 -5.53 -3.82 11.78
CA GLU A 26 -6.18 -2.54 11.57
C GLU A 26 -5.12 -1.45 11.71
N VAL A 27 -5.08 -0.53 10.76
CA VAL A 27 -4.10 0.55 10.78
C VAL A 27 -4.73 1.78 10.13
N GLU A 28 -4.39 2.95 10.66
CA GLU A 28 -4.84 4.20 10.07
C GLU A 28 -3.82 4.66 9.04
N LEU A 29 -4.30 5.15 7.92
CA LEU A 29 -3.45 5.62 6.84
C LEU A 29 -3.48 7.14 6.81
N SER A 30 -2.30 7.74 6.64
CA SER A 30 -2.18 9.20 6.61
C SER A 30 -2.46 9.77 5.23
N GLY A 31 -2.45 8.94 4.20
CA GLY A 31 -2.67 9.39 2.84
C GLY A 31 -2.33 8.27 1.88
N CYS A 32 -2.12 8.62 0.61
CA CYS A 32 -1.81 7.66 -0.42
C CYS A 32 -0.69 8.20 -1.28
N TYR A 33 0.28 7.35 -1.60
CA TYR A 33 1.35 7.73 -2.50
C TYR A 33 1.47 6.69 -3.60
N ILE A 34 1.42 7.11 -4.84
CA ILE A 34 1.44 6.20 -5.98
C ILE A 34 2.69 6.46 -6.80
N SER A 35 3.58 5.48 -6.86
CA SER A 35 4.79 5.60 -7.66
C SER A 35 5.44 4.24 -7.79
N ASP A 36 6.02 3.98 -8.96
CA ASP A 36 6.77 2.75 -9.21
C ASP A 36 8.27 3.01 -9.17
N LEU A 37 8.68 4.25 -8.93
CA LEU A 37 10.08 4.61 -8.90
C LEU A 37 10.52 4.73 -7.46
N LEU A 38 11.39 3.83 -7.01
CA LEU A 38 11.77 3.77 -5.61
C LEU A 38 12.43 5.05 -5.11
N SER A 39 13.26 5.69 -5.96
CA SER A 39 13.91 6.94 -5.55
C SER A 39 12.90 8.05 -5.33
N ASP A 40 11.80 8.05 -6.07
CA ASP A 40 10.75 9.04 -5.87
C ASP A 40 10.04 8.80 -4.54
N VAL A 41 9.75 7.54 -4.22
CA VAL A 41 9.11 7.21 -2.96
C VAL A 41 9.99 7.61 -1.79
N LEU A 42 11.30 7.31 -1.89
CA LEU A 42 12.24 7.68 -0.84
C LEU A 42 12.29 9.18 -0.63
N ALA A 43 12.20 9.95 -1.69
CA ALA A 43 12.31 11.40 -1.59
C ALA A 43 11.03 12.07 -1.12
N ASN A 44 9.88 11.54 -1.49
CA ASN A 44 8.64 12.30 -1.38
C ASN A 44 7.51 11.67 -0.58
N ALA A 45 7.51 10.37 -0.36
CA ALA A 45 6.41 9.75 0.38
C ALA A 45 6.49 10.10 1.86
N GLN A 46 5.34 10.22 2.49
CA GLN A 46 5.26 10.54 3.91
C GLN A 46 5.02 9.27 4.73
N PRO A 47 5.39 9.26 6.00
CA PRO A 47 5.13 8.09 6.85
C PRO A 47 3.64 7.79 6.96
N GLY A 48 3.31 6.52 7.03
CA GLY A 48 1.94 6.09 7.25
C GLY A 48 1.02 6.10 6.04
N VAL A 49 1.55 6.42 4.84
CA VAL A 49 0.71 6.40 3.64
C VAL A 49 0.46 4.97 3.18
N LEU A 50 -0.59 4.79 2.37
CA LEU A 50 -0.73 3.59 1.59
C LEU A 50 0.11 3.80 0.33
N TRP A 51 1.09 2.94 0.10
CA TRP A 51 1.92 3.02 -1.10
C TRP A 51 1.32 2.11 -2.17
N VAL A 52 0.93 2.69 -3.30
CA VAL A 52 0.33 1.95 -4.41
C VAL A 52 1.36 1.84 -5.51
N THR A 53 1.65 0.61 -5.96
CA THR A 53 2.69 0.40 -6.95
C THR A 53 2.47 -0.93 -7.68
N ILE A 54 3.11 -1.08 -8.84
CA ILE A 54 3.17 -2.38 -9.52
C ILE A 54 4.56 -3.00 -9.33
N HIS A 55 5.44 -2.35 -8.58
CA HIS A 55 6.82 -2.80 -8.40
C HIS A 55 6.84 -3.86 -7.29
N THR A 56 7.18 -5.10 -7.66
CA THR A 56 7.10 -6.21 -6.72
C THR A 56 8.46 -6.75 -6.26
N HIS A 57 9.55 -6.06 -6.58
CA HIS A 57 10.87 -6.49 -6.18
C HIS A 57 11.08 -6.29 -4.68
N ARG A 58 11.97 -7.11 -4.09
CA ARG A 58 12.27 -7.03 -2.66
C ARG A 58 12.65 -5.64 -2.20
N ASN A 59 13.21 -4.81 -3.05
CA ASN A 59 13.61 -3.46 -2.68
C ASN A 59 12.45 -2.61 -2.17
N VAL A 60 11.22 -2.96 -2.50
CA VAL A 60 10.04 -2.29 -1.98
C VAL A 60 10.03 -2.34 -0.46
N LEU A 61 10.44 -3.48 0.12
CA LEU A 61 10.42 -3.63 1.58
C LEU A 61 11.44 -2.71 2.25
N SER A 62 12.60 -2.55 1.64
CA SER A 62 13.62 -1.66 2.19
C SER A 62 13.14 -0.23 2.19
N VAL A 63 12.54 0.20 1.08
CA VAL A 63 12.03 1.57 0.96
C VAL A 63 10.89 1.80 1.94
N ALA A 64 9.96 0.84 2.05
CA ALA A 64 8.84 0.97 2.97
C ALA A 64 9.34 1.09 4.41
N SER A 65 10.33 0.29 4.80
CA SER A 65 10.88 0.37 6.14
C SER A 65 11.53 1.72 6.40
N MET A 66 12.29 2.23 5.43
CA MET A 66 12.97 3.52 5.60
C MET A 66 12.00 4.68 5.70
N LYS A 67 10.83 4.59 5.11
CA LYS A 67 9.85 5.67 5.11
C LYS A 67 8.72 5.46 6.10
N ASP A 68 8.78 4.42 6.92
CA ASP A 68 7.72 4.09 7.86
C ASP A 68 6.39 3.90 7.16
N ILE A 69 6.43 3.24 6.02
CA ILE A 69 5.23 2.85 5.28
C ILE A 69 4.91 1.43 5.70
N THR A 70 3.72 1.21 6.24
CA THR A 70 3.35 -0.10 6.75
C THR A 70 2.34 -0.84 5.89
N ALA A 71 1.87 -0.24 4.82
CA ALA A 71 0.92 -0.89 3.93
C ALA A 71 1.26 -0.57 2.47
N VAL A 72 1.39 -1.62 1.65
CA VAL A 72 1.70 -1.49 0.22
C VAL A 72 0.63 -2.23 -0.56
N LEU A 73 0.03 -1.57 -1.54
CA LEU A 73 -0.99 -2.15 -2.40
C LEU A 73 -0.42 -2.33 -3.79
N PHE A 74 -0.38 -3.60 -4.25
CA PHE A 74 0.05 -3.90 -5.60
C PHE A 74 -1.18 -3.94 -6.51
N THR A 75 -1.14 -3.22 -7.62
CA THR A 75 -2.26 -3.15 -8.56
C THR A 75 -2.01 -4.05 -9.76
N CYS A 76 -2.98 -4.11 -10.65
CA CYS A 76 -2.91 -4.89 -11.88
C CYS A 76 -2.73 -6.39 -11.62
N GLY A 77 -3.23 -6.88 -10.50
CA GLY A 77 -3.13 -8.29 -10.15
C GLY A 77 -1.72 -8.75 -9.80
N ARG A 78 -0.78 -7.83 -9.59
CA ARG A 78 0.60 -8.21 -9.31
C ARG A 78 0.79 -8.62 -7.87
N LYS A 79 1.72 -9.54 -7.67
CA LYS A 79 2.07 -10.01 -6.33
C LYS A 79 3.56 -10.31 -6.31
N PRO A 80 4.25 -10.03 -5.19
CA PRO A 80 5.65 -10.44 -5.08
C PRO A 80 5.74 -11.94 -4.83
N GLU A 81 6.95 -12.48 -4.93
CA GLU A 81 7.19 -13.89 -4.68
C GLU A 81 6.92 -14.22 -3.21
N PRO A 82 6.56 -15.49 -2.91
CA PRO A 82 6.24 -15.87 -1.54
C PRO A 82 7.33 -15.54 -0.51
N ALA A 83 8.61 -15.63 -0.90
CA ALA A 83 9.70 -15.31 0.02
C ALA A 83 9.65 -13.83 0.43
N ILE A 84 9.27 -12.96 -0.49
CA ILE A 84 9.17 -11.52 -0.21
C ILE A 84 7.97 -11.26 0.69
N ILE A 85 6.86 -11.96 0.46
CA ILE A 85 5.69 -11.83 1.31
C ILE A 85 6.04 -12.25 2.74
N GLY A 86 6.77 -13.34 2.91
CA GLY A 86 7.21 -13.78 4.24
C GLY A 86 8.11 -12.77 4.91
N GLU A 87 9.01 -12.17 4.15
CA GLU A 87 9.92 -11.16 4.70
C GLU A 87 9.14 -9.92 5.13
N ALA A 88 8.14 -9.52 4.36
CA ALA A 88 7.30 -8.38 4.71
C ALA A 88 6.56 -8.63 6.02
N ALA A 89 6.03 -9.84 6.17
CA ALA A 89 5.32 -10.20 7.39
C ALA A 89 6.23 -10.08 8.62
N GLU A 90 7.48 -10.53 8.48
CA GLU A 90 8.43 -10.42 9.58
C GLU A 90 8.76 -8.97 9.91
N LYS A 91 8.70 -8.09 8.94
CA LYS A 91 9.01 -6.68 9.15
C LYS A 91 7.78 -5.85 9.56
N GLY A 92 6.63 -6.49 9.65
CA GLY A 92 5.41 -5.76 10.01
C GLY A 92 4.85 -4.91 8.89
N ILE A 93 5.20 -5.21 7.63
CA ILE A 93 4.69 -4.48 6.48
C ILE A 93 3.56 -5.29 5.88
N MET A 94 2.37 -4.68 5.77
CA MET A 94 1.22 -5.36 5.20
C MET A 94 1.25 -5.22 3.69
N LEU A 95 1.15 -6.34 2.99
CA LEU A 95 1.10 -6.34 1.54
C LEU A 95 -0.31 -6.73 1.10
N LEU A 96 -0.81 -6.02 0.11
CA LEU A 96 -2.16 -6.20 -0.41
C LEU A 96 -2.08 -6.27 -1.93
N SER A 97 -3.02 -6.96 -2.55
CA SER A 97 -3.08 -7.03 -4.02
C SER A 97 -4.49 -6.78 -4.49
N THR A 98 -4.63 -6.11 -5.63
CA THR A 98 -5.93 -5.89 -6.25
C THR A 98 -5.83 -6.15 -7.75
N PRO A 99 -6.88 -6.73 -8.35
CA PRO A 99 -6.89 -6.88 -9.81
C PRO A 99 -7.13 -5.57 -10.56
N LEU A 100 -7.52 -4.51 -9.85
CA LEU A 100 -7.78 -3.22 -10.50
C LEU A 100 -6.52 -2.61 -11.06
N SER A 101 -6.67 -1.82 -12.12
CA SER A 101 -5.55 -1.04 -12.63
C SER A 101 -5.19 0.03 -11.61
N THR A 102 -4.01 0.59 -11.75
CA THR A 102 -3.59 1.67 -10.86
C THR A 102 -4.55 2.86 -10.96
N PHE A 103 -5.00 3.17 -12.18
CA PHE A 103 -5.92 4.28 -12.37
C PHE A 103 -7.25 4.04 -11.64
N GLU A 104 -7.81 2.84 -11.76
CA GLU A 104 -9.06 2.52 -11.09
C GLU A 104 -8.90 2.55 -9.58
N ALA A 105 -7.81 1.97 -9.08
CA ALA A 105 -7.57 1.96 -7.65
C ALA A 105 -7.41 3.39 -7.12
N ALA A 106 -6.65 4.23 -7.84
CA ALA A 106 -6.45 5.61 -7.45
C ALA A 106 -7.77 6.37 -7.37
N GLY A 107 -8.61 6.20 -8.38
CA GLY A 107 -9.91 6.88 -8.40
C GLY A 107 -10.79 6.47 -7.24
N LYS A 108 -10.83 5.17 -6.93
CA LYS A 108 -11.66 4.69 -5.84
C LYS A 108 -11.13 5.15 -4.48
N LEU A 109 -9.81 5.17 -4.31
CA LEU A 109 -9.22 5.64 -3.06
C LEU A 109 -9.51 7.13 -2.86
N TRP A 110 -9.34 7.91 -3.92
CA TRP A 110 -9.62 9.34 -3.85
C TRP A 110 -11.06 9.61 -3.47
N LYS A 111 -11.98 8.88 -4.12
CA LYS A 111 -13.39 9.06 -3.84
C LYS A 111 -13.74 8.65 -2.43
N ALA A 112 -13.05 7.66 -1.87
CA ALA A 112 -13.29 7.20 -0.51
C ALA A 112 -12.67 8.12 0.53
N GLY A 113 -11.90 9.12 0.12
CA GLY A 113 -11.32 10.11 1.03
C GLY A 113 -9.86 9.91 1.36
N LEU A 114 -9.20 8.90 0.81
CA LEU A 114 -7.80 8.70 1.07
C LEU A 114 -6.99 9.49 0.04
N ARG A 115 -6.35 10.52 0.48
CA ARG A 115 -5.62 11.46 -0.38
C ARG A 115 -4.23 11.78 0.21
#